data_f3c99e608befd7603244d75fae8a258d
#
_entry.id   f3c99e608befd7603244d75fae8a258d
#
_cell.length_a   1.000
_cell.length_b   1.000
_cell.length_c   1.000
_cell.angle_alpha   90.00
_cell.angle_beta   90.00
_cell.angle_gamma   90.00
#
_symmetry.space_group_name_H-M   'P 1'
#
loop_
_entity.id
_entity.type
_entity.pdbx_description
1 polymer ?
#
loop_
_entity_poly.entity_id
_entity_poly.type
_entity_poly.pdbx_seq_one_letter_code
_entity_poly.pdbx_strand_id
1 'polypeptide(L)'
;TALGIRIIAPIPGKGTIGIEVLNNNPTMVSMKSVIASPKFQTAEMELPIALGKTISNETFVVDLAKMPHLLMAGATGQGKSVGLNAVLTSLLYKKHPAEVKFVLVDPKKVELTLFNKIERHYLAKLPDGGDAIITDNTKVINTLNSLCIEMDNRYSLLKDAMVRNIKEYNEKFKHRKL
;
A
#
# COMPACT_ATOMS: atom_id res chain seq x y z
N THR A 1 -24.99 -19.18 -20.73
CA THR A 1 -24.45 -17.95 -21.33
C THR A 1 -23.09 -17.68 -20.73
N ALA A 2 -22.02 -17.88 -21.52
CA ALA A 2 -20.66 -17.57 -21.06
C ALA A 2 -20.54 -16.06 -20.80
N LEU A 3 -20.25 -15.68 -19.57
CA LEU A 3 -20.09 -14.29 -19.12
C LEU A 3 -18.82 -13.60 -19.68
N GLY A 4 -18.11 -14.25 -20.55
CA GLY A 4 -16.90 -13.79 -21.21
C GLY A 4 -15.80 -14.83 -21.11
N ILE A 5 -15.09 -15.03 -22.18
CA ILE A 5 -13.88 -15.86 -22.25
C ILE A 5 -12.74 -14.93 -22.65
N ARG A 6 -11.64 -14.97 -21.91
CA ARG A 6 -10.40 -14.27 -22.27
C ARG A 6 -9.34 -15.30 -22.64
N ILE A 7 -8.76 -15.14 -23.81
CA ILE A 7 -7.68 -16.00 -24.29
C ILE A 7 -6.35 -15.24 -24.12
N ILE A 8 -5.41 -15.85 -23.41
CA ILE A 8 -4.04 -15.37 -23.23
C ILE A 8 -3.12 -16.27 -24.04
N ALA A 9 -2.59 -15.74 -25.13
CA ALA A 9 -1.75 -16.52 -26.03
C ALA A 9 -0.57 -15.68 -26.57
N PRO A 10 0.66 -16.12 -26.39
CA PRO A 10 1.12 -17.17 -25.47
C PRO A 10 1.16 -16.70 -24.00
N ILE A 11 1.12 -17.63 -23.05
CA ILE A 11 1.42 -17.26 -21.64
C ILE A 11 2.91 -16.95 -21.55
N PRO A 12 3.30 -15.76 -21.06
CA PRO A 12 4.71 -15.38 -20.95
C PRO A 12 5.51 -16.40 -20.14
N GLY A 13 6.59 -16.91 -20.74
CA GLY A 13 7.50 -17.86 -20.10
C GLY A 13 7.06 -19.34 -20.08
N LYS A 14 5.86 -19.68 -20.62
CA LYS A 14 5.37 -21.08 -20.59
C LYS A 14 5.08 -21.70 -21.95
N GLY A 15 5.07 -20.95 -23.05
CA GLY A 15 4.80 -21.49 -24.40
C GLY A 15 3.44 -22.17 -24.57
N THR A 16 2.50 -21.92 -23.64
CA THR A 16 1.13 -22.49 -23.63
C THR A 16 0.09 -21.38 -23.79
N ILE A 17 -1.13 -21.76 -24.12
CA ILE A 17 -2.28 -20.86 -24.23
C ILE A 17 -3.10 -20.97 -22.94
N GLY A 18 -3.45 -19.82 -22.33
CA GLY A 18 -4.37 -19.74 -21.21
C GLY A 18 -5.78 -19.37 -21.66
N ILE A 19 -6.77 -20.04 -21.14
CA ILE A 19 -8.18 -19.69 -21.32
C ILE A 19 -8.75 -19.33 -19.94
N GLU A 20 -9.11 -18.06 -19.75
CA GLU A 20 -9.77 -17.59 -18.55
C GLU A 20 -11.28 -17.63 -18.74
N VAL A 21 -11.97 -18.32 -17.85
CA VAL A 21 -13.43 -18.38 -17.81
C VAL A 21 -13.89 -17.84 -16.46
N LEU A 22 -14.82 -16.90 -16.47
CA LEU A 22 -15.36 -16.34 -15.23
C LEU A 22 -16.12 -17.40 -14.42
N ASN A 23 -15.87 -17.42 -13.12
CA ASN A 23 -16.60 -18.29 -12.21
C ASN A 23 -18.04 -17.82 -12.04
N ASN A 24 -18.99 -18.72 -12.17
CA ASN A 24 -20.41 -18.43 -11.89
C ASN A 24 -20.65 -18.12 -10.40
N ASN A 25 -19.89 -18.74 -9.52
CA ASN A 25 -19.96 -18.55 -8.08
C ASN A 25 -18.58 -18.12 -7.55
N PRO A 26 -18.23 -16.82 -7.60
CA PRO A 26 -16.96 -16.35 -7.08
C PRO A 26 -16.90 -16.52 -5.56
N THR A 27 -15.80 -17.06 -5.05
CA THR A 27 -15.57 -17.21 -3.61
C THR A 27 -14.93 -15.96 -3.02
N MET A 28 -15.35 -15.59 -1.81
CA MET A 28 -14.78 -14.47 -1.09
C MET A 28 -13.44 -14.88 -0.44
N VAL A 29 -12.37 -14.12 -0.70
CA VAL A 29 -11.07 -14.30 -0.07
C VAL A 29 -11.00 -13.39 1.15
N SER A 30 -10.93 -13.96 2.36
CA SER A 30 -10.82 -13.16 3.58
C SER A 30 -9.42 -12.58 3.75
N MET A 31 -9.33 -11.31 4.16
CA MET A 31 -8.05 -10.66 4.46
C MET A 31 -7.28 -11.38 5.57
N LYS A 32 -7.98 -11.94 6.55
CA LYS A 32 -7.39 -12.75 7.61
C LYS A 32 -6.59 -13.93 7.05
N SER A 33 -7.16 -14.68 6.09
CA SER A 33 -6.48 -15.83 5.49
C SER A 33 -5.25 -15.43 4.67
N VAL A 34 -5.28 -14.26 4.07
CA VAL A 34 -4.19 -13.72 3.26
C VAL A 34 -3.04 -13.24 4.15
N ILE A 35 -3.34 -12.49 5.20
CA ILE A 35 -2.36 -12.01 6.18
C ILE A 35 -1.73 -13.18 6.95
N ALA A 36 -2.51 -14.19 7.33
CA ALA A 36 -2.01 -15.37 8.04
C ALA A 36 -1.18 -16.31 7.16
N SER A 37 -1.10 -16.08 5.85
CA SER A 37 -0.34 -16.96 4.96
C SER A 37 1.16 -16.91 5.26
N PRO A 38 1.88 -18.05 5.16
CA PRO A 38 3.33 -18.06 5.34
C PRO A 38 4.04 -17.07 4.43
N LYS A 39 3.60 -16.95 3.17
CA LYS A 39 4.17 -16.03 2.18
C LYS A 39 4.13 -14.56 2.63
N PHE A 40 3.07 -14.13 3.31
CA PHE A 40 3.00 -12.79 3.87
C PHE A 40 3.79 -12.67 5.18
N GLN A 41 3.67 -13.66 6.06
CA GLN A 41 4.33 -13.64 7.37
C GLN A 41 5.85 -13.64 7.27
N THR A 42 6.43 -14.39 6.33
CA THR A 42 7.88 -14.47 6.12
C THR A 42 8.43 -13.47 5.10
N ALA A 43 7.59 -12.59 4.55
CA ALA A 43 8.05 -11.59 3.57
C ALA A 43 9.05 -10.61 4.21
N GLU A 44 10.24 -10.51 3.61
CA GLU A 44 11.32 -9.58 3.99
C GLU A 44 11.32 -8.28 3.17
N MET A 45 10.17 -7.94 2.59
CA MET A 45 9.99 -6.75 1.78
C MET A 45 9.94 -5.49 2.65
N GLU A 46 10.35 -4.34 2.10
CA GLU A 46 10.31 -3.07 2.82
C GLU A 46 8.87 -2.64 3.14
N LEU A 47 7.96 -2.70 2.18
CA LEU A 47 6.54 -2.39 2.36
C LEU A 47 5.66 -3.50 1.74
N PRO A 48 5.55 -4.68 2.38
CA PRO A 48 4.78 -5.79 1.83
C PRO A 48 3.28 -5.50 1.89
N ILE A 49 2.63 -5.64 0.75
CA ILE A 49 1.18 -5.57 0.63
C ILE A 49 0.63 -6.87 0.06
N ALA A 50 -0.43 -7.37 0.66
CA ALA A 50 -1.12 -8.58 0.24
C ALA A 50 -2.46 -8.21 -0.40
N LEU A 51 -2.58 -8.45 -1.71
CA LEU A 51 -3.72 -8.00 -2.50
C LEU A 51 -4.80 -9.07 -2.71
N GLY A 52 -4.58 -10.27 -2.18
CA GLY A 52 -5.52 -11.38 -2.31
C GLY A 52 -4.84 -12.67 -2.72
N LYS A 53 -5.51 -13.46 -3.54
CA LYS A 53 -5.02 -14.73 -4.07
C LYS A 53 -5.04 -14.74 -5.60
N THR A 54 -4.09 -15.46 -6.19
CA THR A 54 -4.05 -15.73 -7.62
C THR A 54 -5.08 -16.78 -8.01
N ILE A 55 -5.26 -17.02 -9.32
CA ILE A 55 -6.12 -18.09 -9.84
C ILE A 55 -5.65 -19.49 -9.42
N SER A 56 -4.34 -19.66 -9.07
CA SER A 56 -3.80 -20.88 -8.49
C SER A 56 -3.96 -20.98 -6.97
N ASN A 57 -4.79 -20.09 -6.36
CA ASN A 57 -5.04 -20.02 -4.91
C ASN A 57 -3.82 -19.65 -4.06
N GLU A 58 -2.75 -19.13 -4.65
CA GLU A 58 -1.58 -18.65 -3.93
C GLU A 58 -1.78 -17.21 -3.47
N THR A 59 -1.31 -16.90 -2.27
CA THR A 59 -1.32 -15.51 -1.77
C THR A 59 -0.43 -14.62 -2.65
N PHE A 60 -0.99 -13.50 -3.11
CA PHE A 60 -0.28 -12.52 -3.92
C PHE A 60 0.26 -11.40 -3.03
N VAL A 61 1.57 -11.36 -2.87
CA VAL A 61 2.28 -10.36 -2.05
C VAL A 61 3.29 -9.63 -2.91
N VAL A 62 3.31 -8.31 -2.82
CA VAL A 62 4.24 -7.44 -3.55
C VAL A 62 4.81 -6.37 -2.63
N ASP A 63 5.94 -5.81 -3.02
CA ASP A 63 6.60 -4.73 -2.28
C ASP A 63 6.17 -3.36 -2.82
N LEU A 64 5.41 -2.62 -2.03
CA LEU A 64 4.97 -1.27 -2.40
C LEU A 64 6.16 -0.31 -2.56
N ALA A 65 7.27 -0.52 -1.84
CA ALA A 65 8.46 0.32 -1.97
C ALA A 65 9.10 0.25 -3.36
N LYS A 66 8.89 -0.86 -4.08
CA LYS A 66 9.31 -1.03 -5.48
C LYS A 66 8.31 -0.50 -6.51
N MET A 67 7.14 -0.06 -6.05
CA MET A 67 6.07 0.54 -6.83
C MET A 67 5.75 1.92 -6.26
N PRO A 68 6.59 2.93 -6.50
CA PRO A 68 6.48 4.24 -5.82
C PRO A 68 5.15 4.95 -6.08
N HIS A 69 4.46 4.58 -7.16
CA HIS A 69 3.14 5.08 -7.50
C HIS A 69 2.22 3.91 -7.86
N LEU A 70 1.17 3.72 -7.08
CA LEU A 70 0.13 2.71 -7.33
C LEU A 70 -1.18 3.40 -7.71
N LEU A 71 -1.63 3.18 -8.94
CA LEU A 71 -2.97 3.58 -9.37
C LEU A 71 -3.93 2.40 -9.18
N MET A 72 -4.98 2.62 -8.41
CA MET A 72 -6.06 1.65 -8.24
C MET A 72 -7.35 2.22 -8.82
N ALA A 73 -7.84 1.62 -9.89
CA ALA A 73 -9.05 2.04 -10.59
C ALA A 73 -10.08 0.92 -10.64
N GLY A 74 -11.34 1.30 -10.65
CA GLY A 74 -12.47 0.37 -10.76
C GLY A 74 -13.80 1.13 -10.77
N ALA A 75 -14.79 0.60 -11.45
CA ALA A 75 -16.15 1.13 -11.41
C ALA A 75 -16.76 0.97 -10.00
N THR A 76 -17.84 1.66 -9.74
CA THR A 76 -18.59 1.55 -8.48
C THR A 76 -18.95 0.09 -8.20
N GLY A 77 -18.68 -0.38 -6.99
CA GLY A 77 -18.94 -1.76 -6.58
C GLY A 77 -17.87 -2.79 -7.01
N GLN A 78 -16.84 -2.40 -7.75
CA GLN A 78 -15.78 -3.30 -8.23
C GLN A 78 -14.61 -3.49 -7.24
N GLY A 79 -14.79 -3.09 -5.98
CA GLY A 79 -13.85 -3.38 -4.91
C GLY A 79 -12.66 -2.43 -4.77
N LYS A 80 -12.66 -1.24 -5.41
CA LYS A 80 -11.59 -0.23 -5.26
C LYS A 80 -11.29 0.09 -3.79
N SER A 81 -12.33 0.42 -3.01
CA SER A 81 -12.17 0.74 -1.57
C SER A 81 -11.73 -0.47 -0.76
N VAL A 82 -12.17 -1.68 -1.13
CA VAL A 82 -11.70 -2.93 -0.51
C VAL A 82 -10.22 -3.15 -0.78
N GLY A 83 -9.77 -2.91 -2.00
CA GLY A 83 -8.35 -2.99 -2.37
C GLY A 83 -7.49 -1.98 -1.61
N LEU A 84 -7.96 -0.73 -1.46
CA LEU A 84 -7.27 0.29 -0.67
C LEU A 84 -7.17 -0.12 0.81
N ASN A 85 -8.26 -0.62 1.38
CA ASN A 85 -8.25 -1.16 2.74
C ASN A 85 -7.30 -2.35 2.90
N ALA A 86 -7.19 -3.22 1.89
CA ALA A 86 -6.24 -4.33 1.90
C ALA A 86 -4.78 -3.85 1.93
N VAL A 87 -4.44 -2.80 1.17
CA VAL A 87 -3.12 -2.17 1.19
C VAL A 87 -2.80 -1.62 2.59
N LEU A 88 -3.69 -0.76 3.13
CA LEU A 88 -3.48 -0.16 4.45
C LEU A 88 -3.39 -1.22 5.56
N THR A 89 -4.29 -2.19 5.55
CA THR A 89 -4.32 -3.28 6.52
C THR A 89 -3.04 -4.13 6.46
N SER A 90 -2.53 -4.43 5.27
CA SER A 90 -1.27 -5.16 5.11
C SER A 90 -0.12 -4.45 5.80
N LEU A 91 0.02 -3.14 5.58
CA LEU A 91 1.09 -2.34 6.17
C LEU A 91 0.93 -2.23 7.70
N LEU A 92 -0.30 -2.05 8.20
CA LEU A 92 -0.58 -2.01 9.64
C LEU A 92 -0.20 -3.31 10.35
N TYR A 93 -0.38 -4.46 9.70
CA TYR A 93 0.00 -5.75 10.28
C TYR A 93 1.49 -6.07 10.19
N LYS A 94 2.21 -5.43 9.28
CA LYS A 94 3.61 -5.78 9.01
C LYS A 94 4.62 -4.76 9.53
N LYS A 95 4.22 -3.50 9.68
CA LYS A 95 5.13 -2.40 10.00
C LYS A 95 4.76 -1.69 11.30
N HIS A 96 5.77 -1.38 12.08
CA HIS A 96 5.60 -0.59 13.29
C HIS A 96 5.37 0.90 12.95
N PRO A 97 4.65 1.68 13.80
CA PRO A 97 4.43 3.12 13.56
C PRO A 97 5.70 3.96 13.43
N ALA A 98 6.81 3.49 13.96
CA ALA A 98 8.13 4.13 13.79
C ALA A 98 8.73 3.94 12.38
N GLU A 99 8.25 2.93 11.63
CA GLU A 99 8.76 2.59 10.29
C GLU A 99 7.87 3.14 9.18
N VAL A 100 6.58 3.36 9.44
CA VAL A 100 5.61 3.83 8.44
C VAL A 100 4.65 4.85 9.04
N LYS A 101 4.39 5.91 8.29
CA LYS A 101 3.33 6.88 8.55
C LYS A 101 2.47 7.03 7.31
N PHE A 102 1.19 7.24 7.51
CA PHE A 102 0.22 7.48 6.44
C PHE A 102 -0.22 8.94 6.43
N VAL A 103 -0.28 9.52 5.25
CA VAL A 103 -1.00 10.76 4.97
C VAL A 103 -2.23 10.35 4.18
N LEU A 104 -3.41 10.48 4.76
CA LEU A 104 -4.66 10.02 4.17
C LEU A 104 -5.51 11.21 3.71
N VAL A 105 -5.94 11.15 2.46
CA VAL A 105 -6.83 12.14 1.84
C VAL A 105 -8.10 11.43 1.40
N ASP A 106 -9.26 11.86 1.94
CA ASP A 106 -10.57 11.32 1.61
C ASP A 106 -11.57 12.43 1.31
N PRO A 107 -11.63 12.94 0.06
CA PRO A 107 -12.55 14.01 -0.32
C PRO A 107 -14.02 13.65 -0.12
N LYS A 108 -14.35 12.35 -0.15
CA LYS A 108 -15.73 11.86 0.03
C LYS A 108 -16.14 11.70 1.49
N LYS A 109 -15.19 11.72 2.42
CA LYS A 109 -15.40 11.61 3.88
C LYS A 109 -16.01 10.28 4.36
N VAL A 110 -15.95 9.23 3.55
CA VAL A 110 -16.64 7.96 3.85
C VAL A 110 -15.78 6.71 3.62
N GLU A 111 -14.71 6.81 2.83
CA GLU A 111 -13.92 5.63 2.45
C GLU A 111 -12.87 5.26 3.50
N LEU A 112 -12.26 6.25 4.16
CA LEU A 112 -11.13 6.06 5.07
C LEU A 112 -11.44 6.34 6.55
N THR A 113 -12.67 6.70 6.90
CA THR A 113 -13.08 7.08 8.26
C THR A 113 -12.71 6.05 9.33
N LEU A 114 -12.70 4.76 8.97
CA LEU A 114 -12.32 3.69 9.88
C LEU A 114 -10.88 3.87 10.44
N PHE A 115 -9.99 4.46 9.64
CA PHE A 115 -8.59 4.67 9.99
C PHE A 115 -8.35 5.85 10.94
N ASN A 116 -9.36 6.65 11.30
CA ASN A 116 -9.23 7.62 12.37
C ASN A 116 -8.79 6.98 13.70
N LYS A 117 -9.12 5.71 13.92
CA LYS A 117 -8.73 4.97 15.13
C LYS A 117 -7.21 4.82 15.31
N ILE A 118 -6.43 4.94 14.24
CA ILE A 118 -4.97 4.83 14.27
C ILE A 118 -4.27 6.19 14.22
N GLU A 119 -5.01 7.29 14.36
CA GLU A 119 -4.51 8.67 14.25
C GLU A 119 -3.22 8.88 15.05
N ARG A 120 -3.23 8.53 16.34
CA ARG A 120 -2.14 8.82 17.27
C ARG A 120 -0.82 8.13 16.93
N HIS A 121 -0.88 7.01 16.21
CA HIS A 121 0.29 6.17 15.98
C HIS A 121 0.76 6.19 14.52
N TYR A 122 -0.17 6.08 13.58
CA TYR A 122 0.16 5.86 12.16
C TYR A 122 -0.10 7.05 11.25
N LEU A 123 -0.98 8.00 11.63
CA LEU A 123 -1.27 9.12 10.74
C LEU A 123 -0.31 10.29 10.97
N ALA A 124 0.18 10.85 9.86
CA ALA A 124 0.87 12.13 9.83
C ALA A 124 -0.12 13.21 9.38
N LYS A 125 -0.15 14.33 10.09
CA LYS A 125 -1.02 15.48 9.81
C LYS A 125 -0.30 16.79 10.02
N LEU A 126 -0.86 17.86 9.48
CA LEU A 126 -0.37 19.21 9.74
C LEU A 126 -0.60 19.59 11.22
N PRO A 127 0.23 20.46 11.81
CA PRO A 127 0.13 20.88 13.21
C PRO A 127 -1.03 21.83 13.51
N ASP A 128 -1.95 22.02 12.56
CA ASP A 128 -3.08 22.96 12.64
C ASP A 128 -4.25 22.49 13.52
N GLY A 129 -4.14 21.33 14.17
CA GLY A 129 -5.18 20.76 15.03
C GLY A 129 -6.40 20.19 14.29
N GLY A 130 -6.37 20.11 12.97
CA GLY A 130 -7.44 19.53 12.16
C GLY A 130 -7.52 18.00 12.22
N ASP A 131 -8.50 17.44 11.50
CA ASP A 131 -8.69 16.01 11.36
C ASP A 131 -7.44 15.34 10.73
N ALA A 132 -7.11 14.15 11.18
CA ALA A 132 -5.96 13.43 10.67
C ALA A 132 -6.17 12.91 9.24
N ILE A 133 -7.41 12.63 8.85
CA ILE A 133 -7.79 12.32 7.47
C ILE A 133 -8.23 13.62 6.79
N ILE A 134 -7.55 13.99 5.74
CA ILE A 134 -7.71 15.29 5.08
C ILE A 134 -8.89 15.21 4.12
N THR A 135 -9.87 16.11 4.30
CA THR A 135 -11.09 16.13 3.50
C THR A 135 -11.28 17.43 2.71
N ASP A 136 -10.54 18.46 3.06
CA ASP A 136 -10.60 19.79 2.45
C ASP A 136 -9.48 20.01 1.43
N ASN A 137 -9.82 20.55 0.25
CA ASN A 137 -8.86 20.72 -0.85
C ASN A 137 -7.72 21.69 -0.51
N THR A 138 -7.97 22.74 0.26
CA THR A 138 -6.92 23.68 0.66
C THR A 138 -5.91 22.98 1.58
N LYS A 139 -6.40 22.16 2.51
CA LYS A 139 -5.56 21.36 3.40
C LYS A 139 -4.77 20.30 2.61
N VAL A 140 -5.34 19.73 1.55
CA VAL A 140 -4.60 18.81 0.65
C VAL A 140 -3.39 19.52 0.05
N ILE A 141 -3.57 20.72 -0.51
CA ILE A 141 -2.49 21.49 -1.12
C ILE A 141 -1.40 21.80 -0.09
N ASN A 142 -1.80 22.28 1.10
CA ASN A 142 -0.86 22.59 2.18
C ASN A 142 -0.08 21.35 2.63
N THR A 143 -0.75 20.20 2.71
CA THR A 143 -0.11 18.93 3.07
C THR A 143 0.89 18.48 2.00
N LEU A 144 0.54 18.57 0.72
CA LEU A 144 1.46 18.24 -0.36
C LEU A 144 2.70 19.16 -0.36
N ASN A 145 2.51 20.47 -0.13
CA ASN A 145 3.64 21.40 0.02
C ASN A 145 4.51 21.03 1.22
N SER A 146 3.92 20.67 2.35
CA SER A 146 4.64 20.20 3.53
C SER A 146 5.42 18.91 3.27
N LEU A 147 4.87 17.99 2.48
CA LEU A 147 5.58 16.77 2.07
C LEU A 147 6.78 17.06 1.15
N CYS A 148 6.69 18.08 0.29
CA CYS A 148 7.84 18.52 -0.51
C CYS A 148 8.96 19.05 0.40
N ILE A 149 8.62 19.87 1.40
CA ILE A 149 9.59 20.37 2.39
C ILE A 149 10.23 19.21 3.18
N GLU A 150 9.41 18.26 3.62
CA GLU A 150 9.91 17.07 4.33
C GLU A 150 10.85 16.23 3.45
N MET A 151 10.53 16.10 2.16
CA MET A 151 11.41 15.42 1.21
C MET A 151 12.78 16.11 1.12
N ASP A 152 12.81 17.43 0.99
CA ASP A 152 14.06 18.20 0.94
C ASP A 152 14.87 18.07 2.24
N ASN A 153 14.20 18.09 3.39
CA ASN A 153 14.85 17.83 4.68
C ASN A 153 15.49 16.44 4.74
N ARG A 154 14.78 15.41 4.22
CA ARG A 154 15.33 14.05 4.14
C ARG A 154 16.51 13.95 3.19
N TYR A 155 16.48 14.64 2.06
CA TYR A 155 17.63 14.70 1.15
C TYR A 155 18.86 15.35 1.85
N SER A 156 18.65 16.38 2.65
CA SER A 156 19.72 16.98 3.44
C SER A 156 20.31 15.99 4.45
N LEU A 157 19.47 15.24 5.18
CA LEU A 157 19.92 14.18 6.08
C LEU A 157 20.71 13.07 5.36
N LEU A 158 20.26 12.64 4.18
CA LEU A 158 20.98 11.65 3.38
C LEU A 158 22.34 12.17 2.92
N LYS A 159 22.41 13.44 2.51
CA LYS A 159 23.63 14.12 2.11
C LYS A 159 24.63 14.19 3.29
N ASP A 160 24.18 14.65 4.45
CA ASP A 160 25.03 14.80 5.65
C ASP A 160 25.56 13.43 6.13
N ALA A 161 24.72 12.40 6.02
CA ALA A 161 25.09 11.01 6.30
C ALA A 161 25.96 10.37 5.20
N MET A 162 26.18 11.03 4.06
CA MET A 162 26.90 10.50 2.89
C MET A 162 26.32 9.16 2.41
N VAL A 163 25.00 9.07 2.27
CA VAL A 163 24.27 7.90 1.78
C VAL A 163 23.30 8.28 0.67
N ARG A 164 22.81 7.28 -0.10
CA ARG A 164 22.01 7.51 -1.30
C ARG A 164 20.50 7.32 -1.07
N ASN A 165 20.13 6.57 -0.04
CA ASN A 165 18.76 6.19 0.23
C ASN A 165 18.50 5.89 1.70
N ILE A 166 17.23 5.81 2.07
CA ILE A 166 16.79 5.57 3.45
C ILE A 166 17.30 4.24 4.02
N LYS A 167 17.48 3.20 3.20
CA LYS A 167 17.97 1.90 3.66
C LYS A 167 19.41 2.01 4.15
N GLU A 168 20.28 2.65 3.37
CA GLU A 168 21.67 2.90 3.75
C GLU A 168 21.75 3.81 5.00
N TYR A 169 20.87 4.82 5.08
CA TYR A 169 20.77 5.69 6.25
C TYR A 169 20.40 4.89 7.50
N ASN A 170 19.36 4.07 7.44
CA ASN A 170 18.91 3.25 8.55
C ASN A 170 19.96 2.23 8.99
N GLU A 171 20.75 1.68 8.07
CA GLU A 171 21.87 0.79 8.43
C GLU A 171 22.97 1.54 9.21
N LYS A 172 23.34 2.76 8.80
CA LYS A 172 24.27 3.60 9.57
C LYS A 172 23.71 3.95 10.94
N PHE A 173 22.42 4.30 11.01
CA PHE A 173 21.75 4.62 12.27
C PHE A 173 21.76 3.43 13.24
N LYS A 174 21.40 2.22 12.79
CA LYS A 174 21.43 1.00 13.59
C LYS A 174 22.83 0.72 14.16
N HIS A 175 23.87 1.01 13.38
CA HIS A 175 25.26 0.84 13.79
C HIS A 175 25.85 2.05 14.51
N ARG A 176 25.05 3.08 14.84
CA ARG A 176 25.50 4.32 15.50
C ARG A 176 26.66 5.00 14.79
N LYS A 177 26.61 5.07 13.44
CA LYS A 177 27.62 5.67 12.57
C LYS A 177 27.14 6.97 11.91
N LEU A 178 26.08 7.59 12.43
CA LEU A 178 25.59 8.91 12.06
C LEU A 178 26.11 9.94 13.04
#